data_90bb4bde9e735fbd6794a4fe7a496405
#
_entry.id   90bb4bde9e735fbd6794a4fe7a496405
#
_cell.length_a   1.000
_cell.length_b   1.000
_cell.length_c   1.000
_cell.angle_alpha   90.00
_cell.angle_beta   90.00
_cell.angle_gamma   90.00
#
_symmetry.space_group_name_H-M   'P 1'
#
loop_
_entity.id
_entity.type
_entity.pdbx_description
1 polymer ?
#
loop_
_entity_poly.entity_id
_entity_poly.type
_entity_poly.pdbx_seq_one_letter_code
_entity_poly.pdbx_strand_id
1 'polypeptide(L)'
;MPFKETCRMEERVRMLLDYDAGHWSVSELCRRYSVSRDTFYDWRARRASGEAGWFCDRSHATRSCPHRTDAALEEEILALRRRFPHLGPRKLLPILQRRDGATDWPAASTIGDILKRAGLVERAKRQRRPLDPPRRVIAAEAANEEWAADFKGWFRTKDQRRVDPLTITDSHTRFLIETRITSQTVEGARAVFTGAFATYGLPQAIRCDNGAPFGSHGAGGLTRLSAWWLKLGVEPHFIRPASPQENGRHERMHRTLKKQTSQPPAADPEEQQARFDEFRRHYNQERPHEALGQRPPADLYAPSPRAMPARIEDPWYDADHQVRRVGTRGEIKWRGDFAFISEAVVGELVGLAELENGDHVVRFCGRDLGLVDRRGVFRRFAPPSTGLRKTTEDTAHQKLSTISPVQSVGNHSG
;
A
#
# COMPACT_ATOMS: atom_id res chain seq x y z
N MET A 1 -48.70 -0.33 38.35
CA MET A 1 -47.63 -1.22 38.90
C MET A 1 -46.59 -1.42 37.80
N PRO A 2 -45.32 -1.17 38.01
CA PRO A 2 -44.31 -1.46 36.98
C PRO A 2 -44.25 -2.98 36.77
N PHE A 3 -44.23 -3.41 35.50
CA PHE A 3 -44.07 -4.80 35.13
C PHE A 3 -42.70 -5.24 35.61
N LYS A 4 -42.64 -6.30 36.45
CA LYS A 4 -41.38 -6.94 36.80
C LYS A 4 -40.89 -7.70 35.57
N GLU A 5 -39.75 -7.30 35.00
CA GLU A 5 -39.02 -8.14 34.04
C GLU A 5 -38.60 -9.41 34.78
N THR A 6 -39.19 -10.55 34.41
CA THR A 6 -38.82 -11.87 34.92
C THR A 6 -37.93 -12.56 33.90
N CYS A 7 -36.79 -13.13 34.33
CA CYS A 7 -36.00 -13.99 33.46
C CYS A 7 -36.48 -15.45 33.54
N ARG A 8 -36.20 -16.27 32.52
CA ARG A 8 -36.57 -17.67 32.44
C ARG A 8 -36.12 -18.48 33.69
N MET A 9 -34.98 -18.14 34.28
CA MET A 9 -34.45 -18.78 35.45
C MET A 9 -35.32 -18.48 36.68
N GLU A 10 -35.75 -17.24 36.86
CA GLU A 10 -36.61 -16.84 37.96
C GLU A 10 -38.00 -17.48 37.85
N GLU A 11 -38.54 -17.62 36.66
CA GLU A 11 -39.83 -18.30 36.44
C GLU A 11 -39.77 -19.78 36.79
N ARG A 12 -38.67 -20.49 36.50
CA ARG A 12 -38.46 -21.89 36.91
C ARG A 12 -38.42 -22.05 38.43
N VAL A 13 -37.67 -21.16 39.07
CA VAL A 13 -37.61 -21.17 40.56
C VAL A 13 -38.99 -20.87 41.12
N ARG A 14 -39.69 -19.87 40.62
CA ARG A 14 -41.04 -19.50 41.10
C ARG A 14 -42.03 -20.61 40.89
N MET A 15 -42.05 -21.28 39.72
CA MET A 15 -42.92 -22.41 39.43
C MET A 15 -42.79 -23.56 40.46
N LEU A 16 -41.55 -23.87 40.85
CA LEU A 16 -41.33 -24.93 41.84
C LEU A 16 -41.61 -24.47 43.29
N LEU A 17 -41.44 -23.18 43.60
CA LEU A 17 -41.92 -22.62 44.88
C LEU A 17 -43.42 -22.61 44.99
N ASP A 18 -44.17 -22.23 43.90
CA ASP A 18 -45.64 -22.30 43.86
C ASP A 18 -46.15 -23.74 44.02
N TYR A 19 -45.38 -24.73 43.51
CA TYR A 19 -45.67 -26.15 43.73
C TYR A 19 -45.51 -26.58 45.19
N ASP A 20 -44.41 -26.18 45.84
CA ASP A 20 -44.09 -26.50 47.23
C ASP A 20 -45.11 -25.88 48.20
N ALA A 21 -45.70 -24.72 47.83
CA ALA A 21 -46.76 -24.09 48.61
C ALA A 21 -48.06 -24.90 48.64
N GLY A 22 -48.23 -25.92 47.76
CA GLY A 22 -49.33 -26.88 47.81
C GLY A 22 -50.68 -26.35 47.32
N HIS A 23 -50.77 -25.13 46.85
CA HIS A 23 -52.03 -24.49 46.46
C HIS A 23 -52.50 -24.85 45.05
N TRP A 24 -51.61 -25.38 44.20
CA TRP A 24 -51.87 -25.59 42.78
C TRP A 24 -51.48 -27.02 42.37
N SER A 25 -52.32 -27.61 41.54
CA SER A 25 -52.01 -28.88 40.88
C SER A 25 -50.92 -28.69 39.82
N VAL A 26 -50.13 -29.75 39.52
CA VAL A 26 -49.12 -29.73 38.45
C VAL A 26 -49.72 -29.28 37.10
N SER A 27 -50.97 -29.68 36.82
CA SER A 27 -51.66 -29.31 35.57
C SER A 27 -52.00 -27.82 35.49
N GLU A 28 -52.30 -27.18 36.60
CA GLU A 28 -52.56 -25.74 36.68
C GLU A 28 -51.29 -24.94 36.56
N LEU A 29 -50.20 -25.39 37.25
CA LEU A 29 -48.88 -24.78 37.12
C LEU A 29 -48.36 -24.85 35.68
N CYS A 30 -48.45 -26.02 35.03
CA CYS A 30 -48.05 -26.17 33.65
C CYS A 30 -48.79 -25.22 32.69
N ARG A 31 -50.09 -25.03 32.92
CA ARG A 31 -50.90 -24.05 32.13
C ARG A 31 -50.46 -22.60 32.43
N ARG A 32 -50.25 -22.25 33.70
CA ARG A 32 -49.87 -20.90 34.15
C ARG A 32 -48.52 -20.48 33.64
N TYR A 33 -47.52 -21.37 33.64
CA TYR A 33 -46.14 -21.12 33.23
C TYR A 33 -45.91 -21.51 31.75
N SER A 34 -46.94 -21.98 31.03
CA SER A 34 -46.86 -22.41 29.63
C SER A 34 -45.79 -23.45 29.35
N VAL A 35 -45.64 -24.45 30.25
CA VAL A 35 -44.68 -25.55 30.13
C VAL A 35 -45.37 -26.90 30.03
N SER A 36 -44.71 -27.91 29.45
CA SER A 36 -45.21 -29.28 29.43
C SER A 36 -45.05 -29.93 30.81
N ARG A 37 -45.83 -31.00 31.10
CA ARG A 37 -45.67 -31.79 32.30
C ARG A 37 -44.28 -32.42 32.38
N ASP A 38 -43.72 -32.87 31.25
CA ASP A 38 -42.38 -33.45 31.18
C ASP A 38 -41.34 -32.42 31.62
N THR A 39 -41.44 -31.20 31.09
CA THR A 39 -40.57 -30.08 31.48
C THR A 39 -40.67 -29.77 32.97
N PHE A 40 -41.85 -29.80 33.55
CA PHE A 40 -42.07 -29.58 34.97
C PHE A 40 -41.37 -30.67 35.82
N TYR A 41 -41.60 -31.95 35.48
CA TYR A 41 -40.98 -33.05 36.18
C TYR A 41 -39.44 -33.09 36.03
N ASP A 42 -38.93 -32.75 34.87
CA ASP A 42 -37.47 -32.62 34.65
C ASP A 42 -36.87 -31.55 35.57
N TRP A 43 -37.48 -30.38 35.67
CA TRP A 43 -37.01 -29.33 36.57
C TRP A 43 -37.09 -29.72 38.03
N ARG A 44 -38.18 -30.42 38.43
CA ARG A 44 -38.36 -30.95 39.77
C ARG A 44 -37.28 -31.98 40.10
N ALA A 45 -37.01 -32.92 39.23
CA ALA A 45 -35.96 -33.93 39.39
C ALA A 45 -34.58 -33.31 39.51
N ARG A 46 -34.28 -32.33 38.68
CA ARG A 46 -33.01 -31.59 38.75
C ARG A 46 -32.84 -30.84 40.06
N ARG A 47 -33.86 -30.22 40.57
CA ARG A 47 -33.80 -29.60 41.89
C ARG A 47 -33.59 -30.62 43.02
N ALA A 48 -34.29 -31.74 42.96
CA ALA A 48 -34.17 -32.81 43.96
C ALA A 48 -32.82 -33.51 43.97
N SER A 49 -32.08 -33.51 42.84
CA SER A 49 -30.71 -34.04 42.76
C SER A 49 -29.65 -33.17 43.44
N GLY A 50 -30.01 -31.97 43.92
CA GLY A 50 -29.06 -31.05 44.56
C GLY A 50 -28.04 -30.42 43.62
N GLU A 51 -28.25 -30.47 42.28
CA GLU A 51 -27.38 -29.89 41.28
C GLU A 51 -27.28 -28.36 41.48
N ALA A 52 -26.07 -27.85 41.68
CA ALA A 52 -25.85 -26.42 41.79
C ALA A 52 -26.25 -25.74 40.47
N GLY A 53 -27.10 -24.70 40.52
CA GLY A 53 -27.60 -24.04 39.31
C GLY A 53 -28.63 -24.88 38.55
N TRP A 54 -29.37 -25.75 39.17
CA TRP A 54 -30.43 -26.59 38.57
C TRP A 54 -31.43 -25.82 37.71
N PHE A 55 -31.65 -24.55 37.99
CA PHE A 55 -32.54 -23.61 37.27
C PHE A 55 -31.92 -23.04 35.96
N CYS A 56 -30.62 -23.26 35.77
CA CYS A 56 -29.93 -22.81 34.55
C CYS A 56 -30.17 -23.76 33.36
N ASP A 57 -30.08 -23.22 32.16
CA ASP A 57 -30.09 -24.06 30.97
C ASP A 57 -28.78 -24.89 30.92
N ARG A 58 -28.91 -26.17 30.62
CA ARG A 58 -27.73 -27.01 30.32
C ARG A 58 -27.14 -26.63 28.97
N SER A 59 -25.82 -26.75 28.89
CA SER A 59 -25.14 -26.57 27.61
C SER A 59 -25.66 -27.57 26.55
N HIS A 60 -26.08 -27.07 25.40
CA HIS A 60 -26.44 -27.89 24.24
C HIS A 60 -25.20 -28.33 23.44
N ALA A 61 -23.98 -28.00 23.89
CA ALA A 61 -22.76 -28.44 23.25
C ALA A 61 -22.64 -29.97 23.26
N THR A 62 -22.29 -30.54 22.12
CA THR A 62 -22.02 -31.97 22.01
C THR A 62 -20.93 -32.41 22.98
N ARG A 63 -21.11 -33.50 23.69
CA ARG A 63 -20.12 -34.04 24.65
C ARG A 63 -18.85 -34.52 23.98
N SER A 64 -18.92 -34.91 22.73
CA SER A 64 -17.80 -35.34 21.89
C SER A 64 -17.85 -34.64 20.55
N CYS A 65 -16.73 -34.12 20.12
CA CYS A 65 -16.56 -33.49 18.81
C CYS A 65 -15.34 -34.15 18.11
N PRO A 66 -15.56 -35.27 17.41
CA PRO A 66 -14.48 -36.04 16.75
C PRO A 66 -13.63 -35.22 15.76
N HIS A 67 -14.22 -34.16 15.20
CA HIS A 67 -13.57 -33.25 14.24
C HIS A 67 -12.94 -32.00 14.91
N ARG A 68 -12.81 -32.00 16.22
CA ARG A 68 -12.14 -30.89 16.91
C ARG A 68 -10.66 -30.88 16.53
N THR A 69 -10.15 -29.72 16.17
CA THR A 69 -8.72 -29.51 15.93
C THR A 69 -7.92 -29.95 17.16
N ASP A 70 -6.81 -30.63 16.95
CA ASP A 70 -5.90 -31.07 18.01
C ASP A 70 -5.40 -29.85 18.82
N ALA A 71 -5.27 -30.06 20.15
CA ALA A 71 -4.87 -28.98 21.06
C ALA A 71 -3.46 -28.45 20.73
N ALA A 72 -2.55 -29.29 20.27
CA ALA A 72 -1.22 -28.87 19.86
C ALA A 72 -1.27 -27.95 18.63
N LEU A 73 -2.10 -28.27 17.63
CA LEU A 73 -2.31 -27.42 16.47
C LEU A 73 -3.00 -26.08 16.85
N GLU A 74 -3.98 -26.13 17.76
CA GLU A 74 -4.61 -24.89 18.27
C GLU A 74 -3.56 -23.98 18.92
N GLU A 75 -2.65 -24.50 19.75
CA GLU A 75 -1.61 -23.70 20.42
C GLU A 75 -0.61 -23.12 19.41
N GLU A 76 -0.19 -23.87 18.41
CA GLU A 76 0.67 -23.32 17.35
C GLU A 76 0.00 -22.17 16.57
N ILE A 77 -1.29 -22.32 16.24
CA ILE A 77 -2.07 -21.26 15.60
C ILE A 77 -2.13 -20.01 16.49
N LEU A 78 -2.37 -20.19 17.78
CA LEU A 78 -2.43 -19.10 18.76
C LEU A 78 -1.06 -18.45 18.96
N ALA A 79 0.01 -19.21 19.04
CA ALA A 79 1.38 -18.72 19.13
C ALA A 79 1.76 -17.89 17.90
N LEU A 80 1.42 -18.37 16.69
CA LEU A 80 1.65 -17.65 15.46
C LEU A 80 0.85 -16.33 15.42
N ARG A 81 -0.41 -16.34 15.89
CA ARG A 81 -1.24 -15.15 15.98
C ARG A 81 -0.70 -14.13 16.97
N ARG A 82 -0.16 -14.57 18.12
CA ARG A 82 0.50 -13.69 19.10
C ARG A 82 1.74 -13.04 18.50
N ARG A 83 2.54 -13.79 17.73
CA ARG A 83 3.70 -13.26 16.98
C ARG A 83 3.29 -12.25 15.90
N PHE A 84 2.18 -12.50 15.20
CA PHE A 84 1.68 -11.65 14.10
C PHE A 84 0.25 -11.16 14.34
N PRO A 85 0.04 -10.23 15.29
CA PRO A 85 -1.29 -9.79 15.72
C PRO A 85 -2.18 -9.20 14.59
N HIS A 86 -1.54 -8.77 13.49
CA HIS A 86 -2.23 -8.11 12.38
C HIS A 86 -2.58 -9.04 11.20
N LEU A 87 -2.17 -10.31 11.26
CA LEU A 87 -2.47 -11.28 10.20
C LEU A 87 -3.78 -12.01 10.50
N GLY A 88 -4.71 -11.98 9.56
CA GLY A 88 -5.94 -12.78 9.64
C GLY A 88 -5.73 -14.25 9.27
N PRO A 89 -6.75 -15.13 9.51
CA PRO A 89 -6.67 -16.58 9.27
C PRO A 89 -6.16 -16.96 7.89
N ARG A 90 -6.65 -16.27 6.83
CA ARG A 90 -6.23 -16.51 5.44
C ARG A 90 -4.74 -16.27 5.18
N LYS A 91 -4.04 -15.55 6.06
CA LYS A 91 -2.60 -15.30 5.97
C LYS A 91 -1.80 -16.13 6.95
N LEU A 92 -2.40 -16.55 8.06
CA LEU A 92 -1.76 -17.46 9.01
C LEU A 92 -1.61 -18.86 8.42
N LEU A 93 -2.65 -19.37 7.73
CA LEU A 93 -2.65 -20.69 7.13
C LEU A 93 -1.47 -20.93 6.17
N PRO A 94 -1.18 -20.07 5.17
CA PRO A 94 -0.01 -20.26 4.30
C PRO A 94 1.33 -20.25 5.04
N ILE A 95 1.44 -19.48 6.14
CA ILE A 95 2.67 -19.49 6.97
C ILE A 95 2.83 -20.83 7.68
N LEU A 96 1.75 -21.37 8.25
CA LEU A 96 1.75 -22.68 8.90
C LEU A 96 2.12 -23.80 7.90
N GLN A 97 1.46 -23.82 6.75
CA GLN A 97 1.73 -24.78 5.68
C GLN A 97 3.17 -24.70 5.15
N ARG A 98 3.76 -23.52 5.13
CA ARG A 98 5.16 -23.34 4.72
C ARG A 98 6.16 -23.81 5.77
N ARG A 99 5.81 -23.72 7.05
CA ARG A 99 6.65 -24.21 8.16
C ARG A 99 6.63 -25.71 8.26
N ASP A 100 5.45 -26.28 8.14
CA ASP A 100 5.24 -27.71 8.16
C ASP A 100 4.16 -28.11 7.14
N GLY A 101 4.62 -28.55 5.98
CA GLY A 101 3.76 -28.99 4.88
C GLY A 101 3.22 -30.39 5.06
N ALA A 102 3.72 -31.17 6.01
CA ALA A 102 3.25 -32.53 6.29
C ALA A 102 2.01 -32.54 7.20
N THR A 103 1.84 -31.49 8.00
CA THR A 103 0.70 -31.34 8.92
C THR A 103 -0.56 -30.94 8.15
N ASP A 104 -1.68 -31.62 8.42
CA ASP A 104 -3.01 -31.26 7.91
C ASP A 104 -3.58 -30.09 8.72
N TRP A 105 -3.23 -28.88 8.34
CA TRP A 105 -3.68 -27.67 8.99
C TRP A 105 -5.15 -27.41 8.73
N PRO A 106 -5.92 -26.97 9.76
CA PRO A 106 -7.34 -26.69 9.60
C PRO A 106 -7.59 -25.53 8.61
N ALA A 107 -8.75 -25.54 7.97
CA ALA A 107 -9.16 -24.49 7.05
C ALA A 107 -9.13 -23.09 7.70
N ALA A 108 -8.93 -22.03 6.88
CA ALA A 108 -8.87 -20.66 7.38
C ALA A 108 -10.12 -20.22 8.18
N SER A 109 -11.31 -20.80 7.88
CA SER A 109 -12.53 -20.59 8.68
C SER A 109 -12.38 -21.14 10.09
N THR A 110 -11.92 -22.38 10.22
CA THR A 110 -11.67 -23.03 11.52
C THR A 110 -10.61 -22.29 12.34
N ILE A 111 -9.50 -21.85 11.68
CA ILE A 111 -8.51 -20.96 12.31
C ILE A 111 -9.20 -19.69 12.83
N GLY A 112 -10.11 -19.09 12.06
CA GLY A 112 -10.89 -17.94 12.47
C GLY A 112 -11.73 -18.18 13.72
N ASP A 113 -12.35 -19.33 13.83
CA ASP A 113 -13.15 -19.72 15.01
C ASP A 113 -12.27 -20.00 16.24
N ILE A 114 -11.10 -20.62 16.06
CA ILE A 114 -10.10 -20.81 17.12
C ILE A 114 -9.68 -19.45 17.68
N LEU A 115 -9.29 -18.51 16.81
CA LEU A 115 -8.88 -17.16 17.21
C LEU A 115 -10.02 -16.39 17.90
N LYS A 116 -11.26 -16.57 17.46
CA LYS A 116 -12.43 -15.94 18.05
C LYS A 116 -12.69 -16.49 19.46
N ARG A 117 -12.61 -17.81 19.65
CA ARG A 117 -12.73 -18.47 20.98
C ARG A 117 -11.65 -17.99 21.95
N ALA A 118 -10.43 -17.80 21.46
CA ALA A 118 -9.30 -17.28 22.23
C ALA A 118 -9.35 -15.75 22.47
N GLY A 119 -10.40 -15.04 22.04
CA GLY A 119 -10.51 -13.59 22.21
C GLY A 119 -9.52 -12.76 21.38
N LEU A 120 -8.85 -13.37 20.39
CA LEU A 120 -7.81 -12.71 19.58
C LEU A 120 -8.36 -12.05 18.30
N VAL A 121 -9.69 -11.86 18.20
CA VAL A 121 -10.34 -11.21 17.06
C VAL A 121 -10.95 -9.89 17.50
N GLU A 122 -10.38 -8.77 17.03
CA GLU A 122 -10.99 -7.45 17.19
C GLU A 122 -12.16 -7.29 16.21
N ARG A 123 -13.29 -6.77 16.68
CA ARG A 123 -14.41 -6.39 15.80
C ARG A 123 -14.01 -5.19 14.96
N ALA A 124 -13.65 -5.40 13.71
CA ALA A 124 -13.42 -4.30 12.79
C ALA A 124 -14.74 -3.58 12.45
N LYS A 125 -14.76 -2.25 12.57
CA LYS A 125 -15.86 -1.44 12.03
C LYS A 125 -15.95 -1.68 10.52
N ARG A 126 -17.12 -2.11 10.03
CA ARG A 126 -17.35 -2.38 8.61
C ARG A 126 -17.26 -1.06 7.82
N GLN A 127 -16.15 -0.84 7.13
CA GLN A 127 -16.03 0.29 6.21
C GLN A 127 -16.80 -0.02 4.93
N ARG A 128 -17.64 0.91 4.48
CA ARG A 128 -18.27 0.84 3.15
C ARG A 128 -17.14 0.86 2.10
N ARG A 129 -17.13 -0.12 1.21
CA ARG A 129 -16.24 -0.10 0.05
C ARG A 129 -16.75 0.93 -0.94
N PRO A 130 -15.89 1.77 -1.52
CA PRO A 130 -16.27 2.59 -2.67
C PRO A 130 -16.77 1.68 -3.81
N LEU A 131 -17.81 2.11 -4.49
CA LEU A 131 -18.43 1.36 -5.59
C LEU A 131 -17.68 1.49 -6.93
N ASP A 132 -16.69 2.39 -7.01
CA ASP A 132 -15.95 2.59 -8.26
C ASP A 132 -15.04 1.39 -8.56
N PRO A 133 -15.19 0.77 -9.75
CA PRO A 133 -14.29 -0.26 -10.19
C PRO A 133 -12.87 0.33 -10.33
N PRO A 134 -11.82 -0.38 -9.92
CA PRO A 134 -10.46 0.09 -10.09
C PRO A 134 -10.18 0.27 -11.59
N ARG A 135 -9.87 1.51 -12.01
CA ARG A 135 -9.36 1.76 -13.36
C ARG A 135 -8.12 0.90 -13.58
N ARG A 136 -8.03 0.30 -14.77
CA ARG A 136 -6.93 -0.58 -15.16
C ARG A 136 -5.63 0.22 -15.13
N VAL A 137 -4.84 0.06 -14.07
CA VAL A 137 -3.46 0.56 -14.03
C VAL A 137 -2.62 -0.43 -14.81
N ILE A 138 -1.80 0.03 -15.75
CA ILE A 138 -0.83 -0.81 -16.44
C ILE A 138 0.07 -1.39 -15.36
N ALA A 139 0.02 -2.70 -15.19
CA ALA A 139 0.81 -3.39 -14.17
C ALA A 139 2.17 -3.73 -14.77
N ALA A 140 3.24 -3.50 -14.01
CA ALA A 140 4.54 -4.07 -14.32
C ALA A 140 4.41 -5.60 -14.46
N GLU A 141 5.01 -6.17 -15.48
CA GLU A 141 4.91 -7.61 -15.82
C GLU A 141 6.07 -8.41 -15.22
N ALA A 142 7.17 -7.74 -14.90
CA ALA A 142 8.36 -8.36 -14.33
C ALA A 142 8.93 -7.54 -13.15
N ALA A 143 9.78 -8.20 -12.33
CA ALA A 143 10.56 -7.55 -11.28
C ALA A 143 11.49 -6.50 -11.89
N ASN A 144 11.65 -5.37 -11.17
CA ASN A 144 12.48 -4.24 -11.56
C ASN A 144 12.09 -3.52 -12.87
N GLU A 145 10.95 -3.86 -13.46
CA GLU A 145 10.41 -3.07 -14.56
C GLU A 145 9.95 -1.69 -14.06
N GLU A 146 9.28 -1.65 -12.92
CA GLU A 146 8.88 -0.40 -12.29
C GLU A 146 8.96 -0.50 -10.76
N TRP A 147 9.68 0.43 -10.14
CA TRP A 147 9.57 0.66 -8.70
C TRP A 147 8.58 1.80 -8.43
N ALA A 148 7.83 1.71 -7.34
CA ALA A 148 7.00 2.80 -6.85
C ALA A 148 7.66 3.43 -5.62
N ALA A 149 7.77 4.75 -5.60
CA ALA A 149 8.37 5.51 -4.51
C ALA A 149 7.41 6.57 -4.00
N ASP A 150 7.32 6.70 -2.66
CA ASP A 150 6.44 7.67 -2.02
C ASP A 150 6.88 7.96 -0.59
N PHE A 151 6.69 9.19 -0.13
CA PHE A 151 6.76 9.55 1.27
C PHE A 151 5.42 9.24 1.94
N LYS A 152 5.46 8.40 2.97
CA LYS A 152 4.24 7.98 3.69
C LYS A 152 3.52 9.15 4.40
N GLY A 153 4.12 10.31 4.46
CA GLY A 153 3.72 11.41 5.31
C GLY A 153 4.36 11.31 6.69
N TRP A 154 4.61 12.47 7.27
CA TRP A 154 5.33 12.59 8.53
C TRP A 154 4.50 12.22 9.76
N PHE A 155 5.20 11.84 10.81
CA PHE A 155 4.67 11.73 12.17
C PHE A 155 5.79 12.04 13.19
N ARG A 156 5.45 12.05 14.48
CA ARG A 156 6.43 12.27 15.54
C ARG A 156 6.67 11.00 16.33
N THR A 157 7.92 10.76 16.70
CA THR A 157 8.32 9.80 17.72
C THR A 157 7.94 10.29 19.12
N LYS A 158 8.08 9.48 20.15
CA LYS A 158 7.68 9.88 21.52
C LYS A 158 8.50 11.07 22.05
N ASP A 159 9.75 11.21 21.63
CA ASP A 159 10.63 12.34 21.90
C ASP A 159 10.31 13.60 21.07
N GLN A 160 9.17 13.59 20.34
CA GLN A 160 8.66 14.67 19.52
C GLN A 160 9.47 15.00 18.26
N ARG A 161 10.51 14.26 17.93
CA ARG A 161 11.22 14.43 16.65
C ARG A 161 10.35 13.98 15.48
N ARG A 162 10.36 14.78 14.41
CA ARG A 162 9.64 14.49 13.17
C ARG A 162 10.39 13.42 12.37
N VAL A 163 9.66 12.49 11.83
CA VAL A 163 10.17 11.44 10.91
C VAL A 163 9.34 11.42 9.63
N ASP A 164 10.02 11.38 8.51
CA ASP A 164 9.44 11.32 7.16
C ASP A 164 9.95 10.04 6.47
N PRO A 165 9.20 8.94 6.52
CA PRO A 165 9.67 7.69 5.90
C PRO A 165 9.44 7.70 4.39
N LEU A 166 10.52 7.59 3.63
CA LEU A 166 10.53 7.27 2.21
C LEU A 166 10.42 5.75 2.05
N THR A 167 9.51 5.30 1.21
CA THR A 167 9.32 3.88 0.89
C THR A 167 9.47 3.64 -0.59
N ILE A 168 10.13 2.55 -0.95
CA ILE A 168 10.35 2.13 -2.33
C ILE A 168 9.90 0.67 -2.44
N THR A 169 9.02 0.36 -3.39
CA THR A 169 8.50 -0.99 -3.61
C THR A 169 8.62 -1.39 -5.07
N ASP A 170 8.93 -2.64 -5.34
CA ASP A 170 8.77 -3.22 -6.67
C ASP A 170 7.29 -3.39 -7.01
N SER A 171 6.86 -2.87 -8.16
CA SER A 171 5.45 -2.82 -8.56
C SER A 171 4.89 -4.18 -8.93
N HIS A 172 5.71 -5.11 -9.42
CA HIS A 172 5.30 -6.47 -9.79
C HIS A 172 5.23 -7.39 -8.59
N THR A 173 6.36 -7.61 -7.93
CA THR A 173 6.52 -8.59 -6.84
C THR A 173 6.04 -8.09 -5.49
N ARG A 174 5.74 -6.80 -5.34
CA ARG A 174 5.42 -6.15 -4.05
C ARG A 174 6.59 -6.12 -3.08
N PHE A 175 7.78 -6.48 -3.50
CA PHE A 175 8.96 -6.45 -2.65
C PHE A 175 9.23 -5.03 -2.15
N LEU A 176 9.36 -4.87 -0.85
CA LEU A 176 9.67 -3.60 -0.22
C LEU A 176 11.19 -3.39 -0.27
N ILE A 177 11.64 -2.65 -1.29
CA ILE A 177 13.04 -2.35 -1.56
C ILE A 177 13.64 -1.59 -0.37
N GLU A 178 12.97 -0.51 0.05
CA GLU A 178 13.48 0.32 1.15
C GLU A 178 12.32 0.95 1.95
N THR A 179 12.60 1.19 3.22
CA THR A 179 11.79 2.02 4.12
C THR A 179 12.76 2.80 5.00
N ARG A 180 13.03 4.06 4.65
CA ARG A 180 14.08 4.86 5.29
C ARG A 180 13.55 6.20 5.77
N ILE A 181 13.83 6.55 7.03
CA ILE A 181 13.62 7.90 7.54
C ILE A 181 14.65 8.82 6.88
N THR A 182 14.16 9.84 6.18
CA THR A 182 15.00 10.81 5.50
C THR A 182 14.25 12.14 5.34
N SER A 183 14.99 13.21 5.01
CA SER A 183 14.37 14.50 4.67
C SER A 183 13.67 14.43 3.31
N GLN A 184 12.57 15.18 3.15
CA GLN A 184 11.87 15.32 1.87
C GLN A 184 12.62 16.30 0.93
N THR A 185 13.93 16.14 0.82
CA THR A 185 14.82 16.91 -0.07
C THR A 185 15.37 16.01 -1.17
N VAL A 186 15.91 16.63 -2.21
CA VAL A 186 16.59 15.91 -3.30
C VAL A 186 17.77 15.09 -2.76
N GLU A 187 18.55 15.68 -1.87
CA GLU A 187 19.74 15.06 -1.27
C GLU A 187 19.37 13.86 -0.41
N GLY A 188 18.35 14.03 0.47
CA GLY A 188 17.86 12.96 1.33
C GLY A 188 17.33 11.77 0.53
N ALA A 189 16.47 12.04 -0.46
CA ALA A 189 15.95 11.00 -1.33
C ALA A 189 17.05 10.33 -2.16
N ARG A 190 17.98 11.12 -2.73
CA ARG A 190 19.12 10.60 -3.53
C ARG A 190 19.98 9.64 -2.73
N ALA A 191 20.28 9.95 -1.46
CA ALA A 191 21.06 9.05 -0.61
C ALA A 191 20.37 7.68 -0.44
N VAL A 192 19.05 7.67 -0.24
CA VAL A 192 18.24 6.44 -0.12
C VAL A 192 18.26 5.64 -1.43
N PHE A 193 18.03 6.30 -2.56
CA PHE A 193 18.07 5.64 -3.88
C PHE A 193 19.46 5.12 -4.22
N THR A 194 20.53 5.83 -3.86
CA THR A 194 21.90 5.35 -4.06
C THR A 194 22.13 4.03 -3.34
N GLY A 195 21.72 3.92 -2.08
CA GLY A 195 21.81 2.66 -1.32
C GLY A 195 20.95 1.55 -1.92
N ALA A 196 19.72 1.87 -2.34
CA ALA A 196 18.83 0.93 -2.98
C ALA A 196 19.40 0.40 -4.32
N PHE A 197 19.91 1.29 -5.17
CA PHE A 197 20.53 0.93 -6.46
C PHE A 197 21.81 0.11 -6.29
N ALA A 198 22.64 0.43 -5.29
CA ALA A 198 23.84 -0.34 -4.99
C ALA A 198 23.49 -1.78 -4.55
N THR A 199 22.42 -1.96 -3.81
CA THR A 199 22.02 -3.27 -3.27
C THR A 199 21.20 -4.10 -4.26
N TYR A 200 20.28 -3.48 -4.99
CA TYR A 200 19.29 -4.19 -5.80
C TYR A 200 19.43 -3.93 -7.30
N GLY A 201 20.37 -3.11 -7.74
CA GLY A 201 20.51 -2.68 -9.13
C GLY A 201 19.45 -1.66 -9.55
N LEU A 202 19.49 -1.26 -10.81
CA LEU A 202 18.65 -0.20 -11.37
C LEU A 202 17.33 -0.76 -11.93
N PRO A 203 16.16 -0.20 -11.58
CA PRO A 203 14.91 -0.53 -12.28
C PRO A 203 14.87 0.11 -13.68
N GLN A 204 13.90 -0.26 -14.50
CA GLN A 204 13.67 0.43 -15.78
C GLN A 204 12.98 1.79 -15.55
N ALA A 205 12.04 1.85 -14.61
CA ALA A 205 11.30 3.06 -14.29
C ALA A 205 11.04 3.21 -12.79
N ILE A 206 10.82 4.46 -12.37
CA ILE A 206 10.35 4.78 -11.01
C ILE A 206 9.07 5.60 -11.12
N ARG A 207 7.98 5.03 -10.56
CA ARG A 207 6.70 5.74 -10.42
C ARG A 207 6.67 6.50 -9.11
N CYS A 208 6.33 7.79 -9.18
CA CYS A 208 6.24 8.69 -8.04
C CYS A 208 5.15 9.74 -8.25
N ASP A 209 4.84 10.51 -7.21
CA ASP A 209 3.97 11.68 -7.33
C ASP A 209 4.65 12.83 -8.10
N ASN A 210 3.87 13.88 -8.40
CA ASN A 210 4.36 15.07 -9.10
C ASN A 210 4.98 16.10 -8.13
N GLY A 211 5.07 15.80 -6.84
CA GLY A 211 5.58 16.69 -5.82
C GLY A 211 7.09 16.56 -5.59
N ALA A 212 7.67 17.58 -4.96
CA ALA A 212 9.06 17.50 -4.50
C ALA A 212 9.23 16.35 -3.48
N PRO A 213 10.37 15.65 -3.52
CA PRO A 213 11.56 15.90 -4.33
C PRO A 213 11.56 15.22 -5.71
N PHE A 214 10.50 14.48 -6.07
CA PHE A 214 10.47 13.60 -7.26
C PHE A 214 10.17 14.36 -8.54
N GLY A 215 9.10 15.16 -8.51
CA GLY A 215 8.59 15.90 -9.66
C GLY A 215 8.50 17.40 -9.40
N SER A 216 8.39 18.18 -10.47
CA SER A 216 8.24 19.62 -10.45
C SER A 216 7.30 20.12 -11.55
N HIS A 217 6.96 21.41 -11.50
CA HIS A 217 6.28 22.09 -12.60
C HIS A 217 7.26 22.60 -13.69
N GLY A 218 8.56 22.31 -13.57
CA GLY A 218 9.59 22.70 -14.51
C GLY A 218 9.54 21.94 -15.85
N ALA A 219 10.57 22.16 -16.68
CA ALA A 219 10.70 21.51 -17.97
C ALA A 219 10.72 19.97 -17.84
N GLY A 220 9.85 19.29 -18.59
CA GLY A 220 9.70 17.86 -18.53
C GLY A 220 9.20 17.31 -17.19
N GLY A 221 8.77 18.17 -16.24
CA GLY A 221 8.36 17.77 -14.89
C GLY A 221 9.52 17.38 -13.97
N LEU A 222 10.77 17.62 -14.38
CA LEU A 222 11.95 17.11 -13.72
C LEU A 222 12.36 17.93 -12.49
N THR A 223 12.94 17.23 -11.51
CA THR A 223 13.78 17.74 -10.44
C THR A 223 15.22 17.28 -10.68
N ARG A 224 16.19 17.76 -9.89
CA ARG A 224 17.57 17.23 -9.91
C ARG A 224 17.61 15.73 -9.62
N LEU A 225 16.68 15.20 -8.81
CA LEU A 225 16.60 13.79 -8.50
C LEU A 225 16.13 12.98 -9.72
N SER A 226 15.04 13.37 -10.37
CA SER A 226 14.52 12.65 -11.55
C SER A 226 15.41 12.85 -12.78
N ALA A 227 16.11 13.98 -12.91
CA ALA A 227 17.16 14.16 -13.91
C ALA A 227 18.33 13.20 -13.70
N TRP A 228 18.74 12.99 -12.45
CA TRP A 228 19.75 11.99 -12.10
C TRP A 228 19.30 10.56 -12.43
N TRP A 229 18.03 10.21 -12.23
CA TRP A 229 17.49 8.90 -12.65
C TRP A 229 17.61 8.72 -14.16
N LEU A 230 17.25 9.74 -14.96
CA LEU A 230 17.41 9.67 -16.42
C LEU A 230 18.84 9.41 -16.85
N LYS A 231 19.82 10.04 -16.23
CA LYS A 231 21.26 9.76 -16.50
C LYS A 231 21.66 8.31 -16.19
N LEU A 232 20.97 7.67 -15.25
CA LEU A 232 21.15 6.24 -14.93
C LEU A 232 20.35 5.32 -15.85
N GLY A 233 19.63 5.90 -16.84
CA GLY A 233 18.71 5.14 -17.71
C GLY A 233 17.49 4.60 -16.97
N VAL A 234 17.05 5.30 -15.91
CA VAL A 234 15.84 5.00 -15.15
C VAL A 234 14.78 6.06 -15.47
N GLU A 235 13.66 5.64 -16.04
CA GLU A 235 12.61 6.55 -16.49
C GLU A 235 11.70 7.00 -15.34
N PRO A 236 11.52 8.30 -15.06
CA PRO A 236 10.57 8.78 -14.07
C PRO A 236 9.14 8.74 -14.65
N HIS A 237 8.26 7.99 -13.99
CA HIS A 237 6.83 7.92 -14.25
C HIS A 237 6.06 8.74 -13.23
N PHE A 238 5.57 9.91 -13.62
CA PHE A 238 4.75 10.75 -12.75
C PHE A 238 3.29 10.31 -12.79
N ILE A 239 2.67 10.15 -11.62
CA ILE A 239 1.23 9.84 -11.49
C ILE A 239 0.42 11.00 -12.07
N ARG A 240 -0.68 10.70 -12.77
CA ARG A 240 -1.57 11.75 -13.28
C ARG A 240 -2.14 12.58 -12.13
N PRO A 241 -2.24 13.90 -12.27
CA PRO A 241 -2.90 14.74 -11.28
C PRO A 241 -4.31 14.23 -10.95
N ALA A 242 -4.69 14.27 -9.69
CA ALA A 242 -5.98 13.79 -9.17
C ALA A 242 -6.28 12.29 -9.45
N SER A 243 -5.24 11.46 -9.63
CA SER A 243 -5.39 10.01 -9.86
C SER A 243 -4.73 9.16 -8.74
N PRO A 244 -5.16 9.29 -7.47
CA PRO A 244 -4.57 8.55 -6.34
C PRO A 244 -4.70 7.03 -6.53
N GLN A 245 -5.65 6.56 -7.34
CA GLN A 245 -5.85 5.13 -7.62
C GLN A 245 -4.61 4.48 -8.27
N GLU A 246 -3.79 5.26 -8.99
CA GLU A 246 -2.54 4.77 -9.60
C GLU A 246 -1.52 4.35 -8.55
N ASN A 247 -1.61 4.89 -7.31
CA ASN A 247 -0.76 4.52 -6.17
C ASN A 247 -1.45 3.64 -5.12
N GLY A 248 -2.66 3.15 -5.38
CA GLY A 248 -3.47 2.42 -4.39
C GLY A 248 -2.82 1.14 -3.83
N ARG A 249 -1.83 0.56 -4.53
CA ARG A 249 -1.03 -0.57 -4.04
C ARG A 249 -0.05 -0.12 -2.96
N HIS A 250 0.62 0.99 -3.19
CA HIS A 250 1.58 1.61 -2.28
C HIS A 250 0.87 2.14 -1.02
N GLU A 251 -0.28 2.80 -1.17
CA GLU A 251 -1.11 3.24 -0.06
C GLU A 251 -1.56 2.08 0.86
N ARG A 252 -1.86 0.91 0.28
CA ARG A 252 -2.20 -0.28 1.05
C ARG A 252 -1.02 -0.79 1.87
N MET A 253 0.19 -0.75 1.32
CA MET A 253 1.42 -1.05 2.04
C MET A 253 1.64 -0.05 3.16
N HIS A 254 1.51 1.26 2.90
CA HIS A 254 1.61 2.33 3.90
C HIS A 254 0.62 2.16 5.07
N ARG A 255 -0.61 1.73 4.79
CA ARG A 255 -1.59 1.42 5.85
C ARG A 255 -1.11 0.28 6.75
N THR A 256 -0.51 -0.75 6.15
CA THR A 256 0.05 -1.87 6.90
C THR A 256 1.27 -1.43 7.72
N LEU A 257 2.19 -0.69 7.12
CA LEU A 257 3.37 -0.11 7.77
C LEU A 257 2.96 0.72 9.00
N LYS A 258 2.04 1.69 8.80
CA LYS A 258 1.54 2.55 9.89
C LYS A 258 0.98 1.74 11.06
N LYS A 259 0.14 0.76 10.77
CA LYS A 259 -0.51 -0.05 11.81
C LYS A 259 0.51 -0.87 12.61
N GLN A 260 1.58 -1.32 11.99
CA GLN A 260 2.54 -2.23 12.63
C GLN A 260 3.72 -1.52 13.30
N THR A 261 4.09 -0.33 12.83
CA THR A 261 5.33 0.30 13.29
C THR A 261 5.16 1.68 13.92
N SER A 262 4.04 2.37 13.61
CA SER A 262 3.83 3.76 14.03
C SER A 262 2.65 3.93 14.99
N GLN A 263 2.03 2.85 15.43
CA GLN A 263 0.89 2.89 16.35
C GLN A 263 1.05 1.81 17.44
N PRO A 264 1.69 2.16 18.59
CA PRO A 264 2.28 3.45 18.95
C PRO A 264 3.64 3.69 18.26
N PRO A 265 4.07 4.98 18.11
CA PRO A 265 5.40 5.30 17.57
C PRO A 265 6.50 4.87 18.55
N ALA A 266 7.73 4.73 18.04
CA ALA A 266 8.92 4.41 18.82
C ALA A 266 9.35 5.57 19.75
N ALA A 267 10.32 5.33 20.62
CA ALA A 267 10.84 6.35 21.53
C ALA A 267 11.52 7.48 20.76
N ASP A 268 12.32 7.16 19.78
CA ASP A 268 13.14 8.05 18.96
C ASP A 268 13.19 7.59 17.49
N PRO A 269 13.75 8.38 16.57
CA PRO A 269 13.87 8.01 15.16
C PRO A 269 14.76 6.80 14.90
N GLU A 270 15.78 6.55 15.71
CA GLU A 270 16.69 5.44 15.60
C GLU A 270 15.96 4.11 15.88
N GLU A 271 15.21 4.03 16.97
CA GLU A 271 14.34 2.88 17.27
C GLU A 271 13.23 2.74 16.22
N GLN A 272 12.68 3.87 15.74
CA GLN A 272 11.66 3.84 14.69
C GLN A 272 12.22 3.27 13.38
N GLN A 273 13.46 3.58 13.02
CA GLN A 273 14.11 2.98 11.85
C GLN A 273 14.32 1.49 12.03
N ALA A 274 14.77 1.05 13.20
CA ALA A 274 14.92 -0.38 13.50
C ALA A 274 13.59 -1.14 13.35
N ARG A 275 12.46 -0.55 13.79
CA ARG A 275 11.12 -1.12 13.56
C ARG A 275 10.74 -1.18 12.09
N PHE A 276 11.16 -0.21 11.28
CA PHE A 276 10.93 -0.23 9.83
C PHE A 276 11.77 -1.31 9.16
N ASP A 277 13.02 -1.49 9.57
CA ASP A 277 13.90 -2.52 9.03
C ASP A 277 13.38 -3.94 9.36
N GLU A 278 12.88 -4.15 10.59
CA GLU A 278 12.22 -5.39 10.98
C GLU A 278 10.93 -5.63 10.19
N PHE A 279 10.10 -4.58 10.04
CA PHE A 279 8.90 -4.65 9.21
C PHE A 279 9.23 -5.03 7.78
N ARG A 280 10.25 -4.41 7.15
CA ARG A 280 10.70 -4.70 5.79
C ARG A 280 11.10 -6.17 5.64
N ARG A 281 11.90 -6.69 6.58
CA ARG A 281 12.30 -8.10 6.59
C ARG A 281 11.08 -9.03 6.68
N HIS A 282 10.19 -8.79 7.66
CA HIS A 282 8.98 -9.59 7.82
C HIS A 282 8.03 -9.47 6.62
N TYR A 283 7.83 -8.26 6.09
CA TYR A 283 6.97 -8.01 4.94
C TYR A 283 7.43 -8.78 3.70
N ASN A 284 8.73 -8.82 3.46
CA ASN A 284 9.32 -9.46 2.29
C ASN A 284 9.43 -10.99 2.44
N GLN A 285 9.81 -11.48 3.61
CA GLN A 285 10.21 -12.90 3.79
C GLN A 285 9.09 -13.78 4.35
N GLU A 286 8.20 -13.22 5.18
CA GLU A 286 7.24 -14.03 5.93
C GLU A 286 5.78 -13.73 5.58
N ARG A 287 5.46 -12.49 5.14
CA ARG A 287 4.09 -12.06 4.94
C ARG A 287 3.49 -12.61 3.64
N PRO A 288 2.41 -13.42 3.67
CA PRO A 288 1.72 -13.87 2.47
C PRO A 288 0.96 -12.72 1.78
N HIS A 289 1.02 -12.68 0.46
CA HIS A 289 0.31 -11.70 -0.36
C HIS A 289 -0.72 -12.40 -1.26
N GLU A 290 -2.00 -12.02 -1.12
CA GLU A 290 -3.09 -12.62 -1.91
C GLU A 290 -2.87 -12.46 -3.42
N ALA A 291 -2.39 -11.28 -3.85
CA ALA A 291 -2.08 -11.00 -5.25
C ALA A 291 -0.88 -11.80 -5.80
N LEU A 292 -0.13 -12.48 -4.95
CA LEU A 292 1.02 -13.32 -5.27
C LEU A 292 0.73 -14.81 -4.99
N GLY A 293 -0.53 -15.21 -4.97
CA GLY A 293 -0.91 -16.58 -4.61
C GLY A 293 -0.53 -16.96 -3.17
N GLN A 294 -0.63 -16.02 -2.23
CA GLN A 294 -0.23 -16.18 -0.82
C GLN A 294 1.28 -16.46 -0.61
N ARG A 295 2.11 -16.13 -1.59
CA ARG A 295 3.57 -16.20 -1.45
C ARG A 295 4.12 -14.90 -0.86
N PRO A 296 5.22 -14.94 -0.08
CA PRO A 296 5.96 -13.75 0.29
C PRO A 296 6.64 -13.09 -0.93
N PRO A 297 6.82 -11.76 -0.94
CA PRO A 297 7.49 -11.04 -2.02
C PRO A 297 8.89 -11.56 -2.37
N ALA A 298 9.67 -11.96 -1.36
CA ALA A 298 11.04 -12.47 -1.55
C ALA A 298 11.11 -13.77 -2.38
N ASP A 299 10.03 -14.54 -2.48
CA ASP A 299 9.99 -15.73 -3.30
C ASP A 299 9.94 -15.44 -4.81
N LEU A 300 9.61 -14.19 -5.16
CA LEU A 300 9.38 -13.76 -6.54
C LEU A 300 10.34 -12.66 -6.99
N TYR A 301 10.99 -11.98 -6.05
CA TYR A 301 11.89 -10.88 -6.34
C TYR A 301 13.32 -11.36 -6.52
N ALA A 302 13.97 -10.88 -7.58
CA ALA A 302 15.40 -10.96 -7.77
C ALA A 302 15.97 -9.56 -8.07
N PRO A 303 17.18 -9.24 -7.60
CA PRO A 303 17.83 -7.98 -7.93
C PRO A 303 17.96 -7.76 -9.44
N SER A 304 17.97 -6.51 -9.86
CA SER A 304 18.16 -6.16 -11.26
C SER A 304 19.58 -6.50 -11.73
N PRO A 305 19.74 -7.06 -12.94
CA PRO A 305 21.07 -7.27 -13.53
C PRO A 305 21.75 -5.95 -13.94
N ARG A 306 21.01 -4.83 -13.96
CA ARG A 306 21.53 -3.50 -14.26
C ARG A 306 22.20 -2.93 -13.03
N ALA A 307 23.52 -3.13 -12.88
CA ALA A 307 24.27 -2.58 -11.76
C ALA A 307 24.31 -1.03 -11.82
N MET A 308 24.36 -0.39 -10.65
CA MET A 308 24.63 1.04 -10.57
C MET A 308 26.08 1.32 -11.05
N PRO A 309 26.30 2.19 -12.05
CA PRO A 309 27.63 2.48 -12.55
C PRO A 309 28.45 3.26 -11.53
N ALA A 310 29.76 2.95 -11.42
CA ALA A 310 30.68 3.67 -10.55
C ALA A 310 30.84 5.14 -10.98
N ARG A 311 30.73 5.41 -12.29
CA ARG A 311 30.76 6.75 -12.88
C ARG A 311 29.57 6.94 -13.79
N ILE A 312 28.86 8.05 -13.62
CA ILE A 312 27.76 8.43 -14.48
C ILE A 312 28.31 9.29 -15.62
N GLU A 313 28.14 8.81 -16.83
CA GLU A 313 28.61 9.51 -18.02
C GLU A 313 27.68 10.66 -18.40
N ASP A 314 28.24 11.64 -19.14
CA ASP A 314 27.43 12.68 -19.74
C ASP A 314 26.53 12.09 -20.85
N PRO A 315 25.31 12.63 -21.06
CA PRO A 315 24.44 12.16 -22.12
C PRO A 315 25.10 12.30 -23.49
N TRP A 316 25.00 11.26 -24.31
CA TRP A 316 25.42 11.29 -25.69
C TRP A 316 24.27 11.76 -26.61
N TYR A 317 24.61 12.51 -27.64
CA TYR A 317 23.68 13.05 -28.64
C TYR A 317 24.19 12.80 -30.04
N ASP A 318 23.29 12.54 -30.98
CA ASP A 318 23.60 12.37 -32.42
C ASP A 318 24.16 13.64 -33.04
N ALA A 319 24.82 13.51 -34.20
CA ALA A 319 25.49 14.60 -34.86
C ALA A 319 24.56 15.74 -35.34
N ASP A 320 23.26 15.49 -35.42
CA ASP A 320 22.22 16.47 -35.73
C ASP A 320 21.84 17.38 -34.56
N HIS A 321 22.36 17.08 -33.35
CA HIS A 321 22.13 17.89 -32.16
C HIS A 321 23.26 18.89 -31.92
N GLN A 322 22.89 20.12 -31.63
CA GLN A 322 23.81 21.09 -31.03
C GLN A 322 23.86 20.86 -29.50
N VAL A 323 24.99 20.39 -29.02
CA VAL A 323 25.16 20.11 -27.56
C VAL A 323 25.52 21.40 -26.83
N ARG A 324 24.86 21.68 -25.70
CA ARG A 324 25.12 22.82 -24.81
C ARG A 324 25.14 22.36 -23.36
N ARG A 325 26.07 22.94 -22.56
CA ARG A 325 26.05 22.76 -21.11
C ARG A 325 25.13 23.78 -20.47
N VAL A 326 24.26 23.32 -19.57
CA VAL A 326 23.37 24.19 -18.80
C VAL A 326 24.18 24.88 -17.69
N GLY A 327 24.14 26.20 -17.69
CA GLY A 327 24.85 27.04 -16.70
C GLY A 327 24.23 26.97 -15.30
N THR A 328 24.87 27.65 -14.35
CA THR A 328 24.51 27.61 -12.92
C THR A 328 23.12 28.18 -12.60
N ARG A 329 22.59 29.00 -13.47
CA ARG A 329 21.23 29.58 -13.36
C ARG A 329 20.18 28.82 -14.15
N GLY A 330 20.51 27.64 -14.69
CA GLY A 330 19.59 26.82 -15.49
C GLY A 330 19.44 27.27 -16.95
N GLU A 331 20.38 28.09 -17.47
CA GLU A 331 20.39 28.65 -18.81
C GLU A 331 21.41 28.00 -19.75
N ILE A 332 21.18 28.08 -21.04
CA ILE A 332 22.15 27.76 -22.08
C ILE A 332 22.53 29.02 -22.84
N LYS A 333 23.76 29.09 -23.38
CA LYS A 333 24.16 30.14 -24.32
C LYS A 333 23.53 29.85 -25.69
N TRP A 334 22.73 30.78 -26.18
CA TRP A 334 21.97 30.63 -27.40
C TRP A 334 22.08 31.88 -28.28
N ARG A 335 22.72 31.75 -29.48
CA ARG A 335 22.86 32.82 -30.49
C ARG A 335 23.35 34.18 -29.92
N GLY A 336 24.27 34.13 -28.96
CA GLY A 336 24.83 35.34 -28.33
C GLY A 336 24.14 35.80 -27.03
N ASP A 337 23.00 35.22 -26.68
CA ASP A 337 22.20 35.50 -25.51
C ASP A 337 22.02 34.26 -24.65
N PHE A 338 21.22 34.30 -23.60
CA PHE A 338 20.94 33.19 -22.70
C PHE A 338 19.46 32.79 -22.75
N ALA A 339 19.20 31.48 -22.91
CA ALA A 339 17.86 30.91 -22.82
C ALA A 339 17.77 30.09 -21.54
N PHE A 340 16.86 30.43 -20.61
CA PHE A 340 16.59 29.65 -19.41
C PHE A 340 15.88 28.35 -19.78
N ILE A 341 16.41 27.21 -19.37
CA ILE A 341 15.85 25.88 -19.63
C ILE A 341 15.22 25.30 -18.35
N SER A 342 16.05 25.03 -17.34
CA SER A 342 15.58 24.43 -16.08
C SER A 342 16.70 24.35 -15.04
N GLU A 343 16.34 24.55 -13.77
CA GLU A 343 17.25 24.30 -12.64
C GLU A 343 17.51 22.79 -12.41
N ALA A 344 16.62 21.93 -12.91
CA ALA A 344 16.72 20.48 -12.73
C ALA A 344 17.93 19.87 -13.45
N VAL A 345 18.43 20.52 -14.51
CA VAL A 345 19.53 20.03 -15.36
C VAL A 345 20.74 20.95 -15.32
N VAL A 346 20.90 21.75 -14.26
CA VAL A 346 22.10 22.58 -14.04
C VAL A 346 23.36 21.73 -14.05
N GLY A 347 24.37 22.17 -14.83
CA GLY A 347 25.64 21.47 -15.01
C GLY A 347 25.61 20.33 -16.02
N GLU A 348 24.44 19.94 -16.50
CA GLU A 348 24.26 18.83 -17.44
C GLU A 348 24.36 19.29 -18.91
N LEU A 349 24.65 18.33 -19.81
CA LEU A 349 24.58 18.54 -21.23
C LEU A 349 23.17 18.32 -21.76
N VAL A 350 22.68 19.20 -22.62
CA VAL A 350 21.43 19.08 -23.35
C VAL A 350 21.67 19.14 -24.85
N GLY A 351 20.94 18.35 -25.61
CA GLY A 351 20.96 18.36 -27.06
C GLY A 351 19.84 19.26 -27.62
N LEU A 352 20.14 20.03 -28.66
CA LEU A 352 19.18 20.87 -29.36
C LEU A 352 19.08 20.36 -30.79
N ALA A 353 17.94 19.81 -31.17
CA ALA A 353 17.63 19.35 -32.53
C ALA A 353 16.82 20.41 -33.25
N GLU A 354 17.30 20.84 -34.43
CA GLU A 354 16.63 21.83 -35.25
C GLU A 354 15.38 21.25 -35.94
N LEU A 355 14.29 22.00 -35.92
CA LEU A 355 13.05 21.69 -36.62
C LEU A 355 12.99 22.46 -37.95
N GLU A 356 12.16 22.02 -38.92
CA GLU A 356 11.98 22.64 -40.21
C GLU A 356 11.61 24.15 -40.12
N ASN A 357 10.91 24.55 -39.07
CA ASN A 357 10.56 25.94 -38.82
C ASN A 357 11.71 26.77 -38.20
N GLY A 358 12.89 26.15 -37.92
CA GLY A 358 14.07 26.78 -37.34
C GLY A 358 14.02 26.97 -35.81
N ASP A 359 13.00 26.46 -35.12
CA ASP A 359 13.00 26.28 -33.68
C ASP A 359 13.81 25.03 -33.30
N HIS A 360 14.21 24.89 -32.03
CA HIS A 360 15.01 23.76 -31.60
C HIS A 360 14.33 23.04 -30.44
N VAL A 361 14.19 21.72 -30.56
CA VAL A 361 13.77 20.86 -29.42
C VAL A 361 14.94 20.72 -28.49
N VAL A 362 14.73 21.05 -27.23
CA VAL A 362 15.71 20.80 -26.15
C VAL A 362 15.46 19.42 -25.57
N ARG A 363 16.48 18.56 -25.61
CA ARG A 363 16.42 17.17 -25.21
C ARG A 363 17.42 16.87 -24.10
N PHE A 364 17.00 16.09 -23.10
CA PHE A 364 17.87 15.59 -22.04
C PHE A 364 17.68 14.08 -21.85
N CYS A 365 18.75 13.29 -22.03
CA CYS A 365 18.72 11.81 -21.91
C CYS A 365 17.53 11.18 -22.67
N GLY A 366 17.29 11.60 -23.92
CA GLY A 366 16.18 11.10 -24.73
C GLY A 366 14.81 11.72 -24.42
N ARG A 367 14.67 12.55 -23.38
CA ARG A 367 13.43 13.22 -23.01
C ARG A 367 13.39 14.64 -23.56
N ASP A 368 12.33 14.97 -24.28
CA ASP A 368 12.09 16.32 -24.77
C ASP A 368 11.61 17.22 -23.62
N LEU A 369 12.34 18.31 -23.38
CA LEU A 369 12.05 19.28 -22.32
C LEU A 369 11.14 20.41 -22.80
N GLY A 370 11.29 20.84 -24.04
CA GLY A 370 10.57 21.97 -24.64
C GLY A 370 11.21 22.43 -25.92
N LEU A 371 10.82 23.61 -26.39
CA LEU A 371 11.31 24.27 -27.60
C LEU A 371 12.02 25.56 -27.26
N VAL A 372 13.17 25.84 -27.89
CA VAL A 372 13.78 27.16 -27.93
C VAL A 372 13.48 27.75 -29.33
N ASP A 373 12.80 28.88 -29.36
CA ASP A 373 12.49 29.58 -30.64
C ASP A 373 13.72 30.34 -31.18
N ARG A 374 13.59 30.88 -32.37
CA ARG A 374 14.65 31.66 -33.03
C ARG A 374 15.13 32.88 -32.22
N ARG A 375 14.28 33.38 -31.31
CA ARG A 375 14.57 34.54 -30.44
C ARG A 375 15.19 34.12 -29.08
N GLY A 376 15.39 32.82 -28.83
CA GLY A 376 15.93 32.31 -27.59
C GLY A 376 14.91 32.12 -26.47
N VAL A 377 13.61 32.24 -26.76
CA VAL A 377 12.57 32.02 -25.77
C VAL A 377 12.29 30.52 -25.64
N PHE A 378 12.49 29.99 -24.45
CA PHE A 378 12.19 28.59 -24.15
C PHE A 378 10.73 28.39 -23.73
N ARG A 379 10.06 27.44 -24.37
CA ARG A 379 8.69 27.01 -24.08
C ARG A 379 8.71 25.55 -23.69
N ARG A 380 8.47 25.26 -22.40
CA ARG A 380 8.46 23.90 -21.88
C ARG A 380 7.31 23.07 -22.46
N PHE A 381 7.54 21.77 -22.65
CA PHE A 381 6.46 20.80 -22.83
C PHE A 381 5.81 20.47 -21.49
N ALA A 382 4.52 20.12 -21.52
CA ALA A 382 3.87 19.54 -20.35
C ALA A 382 4.56 18.21 -19.99
N PRO A 383 4.69 17.87 -18.70
CA PRO A 383 5.21 16.57 -18.31
C PRO A 383 4.36 15.46 -18.94
N PRO A 384 4.98 14.40 -19.48
CA PRO A 384 4.24 13.30 -20.10
C PRO A 384 3.32 12.67 -19.04
N SER A 385 2.01 12.70 -19.30
CA SER A 385 1.05 11.93 -18.52
C SER A 385 1.30 10.45 -18.78
N THR A 386 1.48 9.63 -17.73
CA THR A 386 1.65 8.18 -17.83
C THR A 386 0.48 7.54 -18.60
N GLY A 387 0.69 7.22 -19.86
CA GLY A 387 -0.27 6.53 -20.70
C GLY A 387 0.39 6.04 -21.98
N LEU A 388 0.65 4.73 -22.05
CA LEU A 388 1.00 3.94 -23.23
C LEU A 388 2.36 4.29 -23.91
N ARG A 389 3.30 3.34 -23.83
CA ARG A 389 4.34 3.22 -24.85
C ARG A 389 3.66 3.13 -26.23
N LYS A 390 3.67 4.22 -26.96
CA LYS A 390 3.60 4.15 -28.42
C LYS A 390 5.02 3.96 -28.91
N THR A 391 5.23 2.96 -29.74
CA THR A 391 6.48 2.70 -30.44
C THR A 391 6.94 3.97 -31.15
N THR A 392 8.24 4.16 -31.24
CA THR A 392 8.95 5.36 -31.69
C THR A 392 8.55 5.89 -33.08
N GLU A 393 7.82 5.14 -33.89
CA GLU A 393 7.38 5.53 -35.25
C GLU A 393 6.08 6.37 -35.27
N ASP A 394 5.18 6.20 -34.28
CA ASP A 394 3.91 6.95 -34.23
C ASP A 394 4.04 8.37 -33.65
N THR A 395 5.18 8.68 -33.02
CA THR A 395 5.36 9.93 -32.26
C THR A 395 5.65 11.13 -33.15
N ALA A 396 6.20 10.92 -34.34
CA ALA A 396 6.57 12.01 -35.26
C ALA A 396 5.33 12.64 -35.94
N HIS A 397 4.34 11.84 -36.31
CA HIS A 397 3.16 12.34 -37.03
C HIS A 397 2.06 12.96 -36.16
N GLN A 398 1.95 12.58 -34.88
CA GLN A 398 0.88 13.07 -34.00
C GLN A 398 1.22 14.37 -33.24
N LYS A 399 2.51 14.74 -33.14
CA LYS A 399 2.96 15.99 -32.48
C LYS A 399 2.71 17.25 -33.34
N LEU A 400 2.51 17.10 -34.62
CA LEU A 400 2.22 18.23 -35.55
C LEU A 400 0.73 18.63 -35.57
N SER A 401 -0.19 17.80 -35.12
CA SER A 401 -1.64 18.04 -35.18
C SER A 401 -2.25 18.70 -33.94
N THR A 402 -1.48 18.96 -32.88
CA THR A 402 -2.01 19.50 -31.60
C THR A 402 -1.71 21.00 -31.40
N ILE A 403 -1.32 21.69 -32.44
CA ILE A 403 -1.27 23.16 -32.41
C ILE A 403 -2.63 23.66 -32.95
N SER A 404 -3.60 23.88 -32.08
CA SER A 404 -4.84 24.57 -32.41
C SER A 404 -4.50 26.01 -32.84
N PRO A 405 -5.04 26.50 -33.96
CA PRO A 405 -4.83 27.89 -34.37
C PRO A 405 -5.52 28.82 -33.37
N VAL A 406 -4.78 29.83 -32.92
CA VAL A 406 -5.31 30.96 -32.15
C VAL A 406 -6.40 31.61 -33.01
N GLN A 407 -7.65 31.58 -32.56
CA GLN A 407 -8.74 32.35 -33.15
C GLN A 407 -8.39 33.84 -33.06
N SER A 408 -8.17 34.47 -34.23
CA SER A 408 -8.12 35.91 -34.36
C SER A 408 -9.52 36.47 -34.05
N VAL A 409 -9.62 37.24 -32.97
CA VAL A 409 -10.80 38.08 -32.69
C VAL A 409 -10.80 39.20 -33.70
N GLY A 410 -11.65 39.10 -34.71
CA GLY A 410 -11.96 40.17 -35.62
C GLY A 410 -12.86 41.19 -34.92
N ASN A 411 -12.35 42.41 -34.76
CA ASN A 411 -13.15 43.59 -34.51
C ASN A 411 -14.07 43.83 -35.72
N HIS A 412 -15.36 43.82 -35.50
CA HIS A 412 -16.32 44.50 -36.36
C HIS A 412 -17.00 45.58 -35.57
N SER A 413 -16.61 46.82 -35.89
CA SER A 413 -17.38 48.02 -35.66
C SER A 413 -18.53 48.06 -36.68
N GLY A 414 -19.71 48.38 -36.20
CA GLY A 414 -20.92 48.62 -36.98
C GLY A 414 -22.13 48.73 -36.07
#